data_c86c7f758045fd33b6299f6c96b23064
#
_entry.id   c86c7f758045fd33b6299f6c96b23064
#
_cell.length_a   1.000
_cell.length_b   1.000
_cell.length_c   1.000
_cell.angle_alpha   90.00
_cell.angle_beta   90.00
_cell.angle_gamma   90.00
#
_symmetry.space_group_name_H-M   'P 1'
#
loop_
_entity.id
_entity.type
_entity.pdbx_description
1 polymer ?
#
loop_
_entity_poly.entity_id
_entity_poly.type
_entity_poly.pdbx_seq_one_letter_code
_entity_poly.pdbx_strand_id
1 'polypeptide(L)'
;MNNMNTSKIIACGATLLLSSCGIYTSYEPQTSVPENLYGEEVTVSDTASIGNIHWRDFFTDPYLQDLIEKGLAQNTDVQTASLRVEEAKASLLSAKLAFLPSFALSPQGGINTVEGSKASHTYTLPVTASWELDIFGKLRNAKRQAKSAYLQSEDYKQAVYSSLIANIANTYYTLLMLDEQLEISRQTADTWKETVESTQALMD
;
A
#
# COMPACT_ATOMS: atom_id res chain seq x y z
N MET A 1 -26.12 -13.70 -60.13
CA MET A 1 -26.97 -13.51 -58.94
C MET A 1 -26.37 -13.98 -57.61
N ASN A 2 -25.03 -14.00 -57.40
CA ASN A 2 -24.46 -14.59 -56.17
C ASN A 2 -23.67 -13.59 -55.26
N ASN A 3 -23.46 -12.35 -55.69
CA ASN A 3 -22.66 -11.39 -54.90
C ASN A 3 -23.39 -10.74 -53.73
N MET A 4 -24.71 -10.71 -53.76
CA MET A 4 -25.50 -10.04 -52.71
C MET A 4 -25.60 -10.86 -51.42
N ASN A 5 -25.54 -12.20 -51.52
CA ASN A 5 -25.57 -13.08 -50.34
C ASN A 5 -24.21 -13.16 -49.60
N THR A 6 -23.12 -13.12 -50.37
CA THR A 6 -21.77 -13.15 -49.77
C THR A 6 -21.45 -11.85 -49.01
N SER A 7 -21.86 -10.70 -49.49
CA SER A 7 -21.71 -9.41 -48.80
C SER A 7 -22.53 -9.38 -47.49
N LYS A 8 -23.74 -9.94 -47.47
CA LYS A 8 -24.58 -10.04 -46.25
C LYS A 8 -24.01 -11.01 -45.23
N ILE A 9 -23.42 -12.11 -45.67
CA ILE A 9 -22.74 -13.07 -44.76
C ILE A 9 -21.50 -12.47 -44.15
N ILE A 10 -20.70 -11.74 -44.91
CA ILE A 10 -19.51 -11.03 -44.42
C ILE A 10 -19.92 -9.91 -43.43
N ALA A 11 -20.97 -9.15 -43.73
CA ALA A 11 -21.48 -8.11 -42.82
C ALA A 11 -22.00 -8.70 -41.51
N CYS A 12 -22.75 -9.84 -41.58
CA CYS A 12 -23.26 -10.51 -40.38
C CYS A 12 -22.13 -11.16 -39.54
N GLY A 13 -21.07 -11.69 -40.18
CA GLY A 13 -19.86 -12.16 -39.50
C GLY A 13 -19.07 -11.05 -38.82
N ALA A 14 -18.96 -9.88 -39.45
CA ALA A 14 -18.30 -8.73 -38.87
C ALA A 14 -19.06 -8.16 -37.65
N THR A 15 -20.40 -8.15 -37.67
CA THR A 15 -21.19 -7.70 -36.51
C THR A 15 -21.10 -8.65 -35.33
N LEU A 16 -20.98 -9.95 -35.52
CA LEU A 16 -20.78 -10.93 -34.45
C LEU A 16 -19.38 -10.81 -33.78
N LEU A 17 -18.36 -10.40 -34.53
CA LEU A 17 -17.03 -10.18 -33.95
C LEU A 17 -16.94 -8.88 -33.15
N LEU A 18 -17.81 -7.90 -33.39
CA LEU A 18 -17.85 -6.62 -32.66
C LEU A 18 -18.61 -6.72 -31.32
N SER A 19 -19.47 -7.72 -31.13
CA SER A 19 -20.24 -7.89 -29.89
C SER A 19 -19.44 -8.55 -28.75
N SER A 20 -18.22 -9.03 -29.00
CA SER A 20 -17.37 -9.71 -28.03
C SER A 20 -16.65 -8.75 -27.04
N CYS A 21 -16.77 -7.44 -27.19
CA CYS A 21 -16.05 -6.47 -26.34
C CYS A 21 -16.68 -6.24 -24.96
N GLY A 22 -17.79 -6.91 -24.62
CA GLY A 22 -18.54 -6.70 -23.38
C GLY A 22 -18.36 -7.80 -22.31
N ILE A 23 -17.36 -8.68 -22.42
CA ILE A 23 -17.20 -9.85 -21.53
C ILE A 23 -16.70 -9.46 -20.13
N TYR A 24 -16.18 -8.27 -19.93
CA TYR A 24 -15.74 -7.83 -18.61
C TYR A 24 -16.87 -7.12 -17.88
N THR A 25 -17.56 -7.83 -17.01
CA THR A 25 -18.36 -7.21 -15.95
C THR A 25 -17.42 -6.48 -15.01
N SER A 26 -17.71 -5.20 -14.76
CA SER A 26 -17.01 -4.43 -13.73
C SER A 26 -17.19 -5.15 -12.40
N TYR A 27 -16.10 -5.44 -11.69
CA TYR A 27 -16.17 -5.95 -10.34
C TYR A 27 -16.82 -4.88 -9.45
N GLU A 28 -17.99 -5.20 -8.92
CA GLU A 28 -18.65 -4.44 -7.87
C GLU A 28 -18.39 -5.18 -6.56
N PRO A 29 -17.62 -4.57 -5.62
CA PRO A 29 -17.44 -5.17 -4.32
C PRO A 29 -18.79 -5.33 -3.64
N GLN A 30 -19.08 -6.53 -3.14
CA GLN A 30 -20.28 -6.77 -2.32
C GLN A 30 -20.07 -6.05 -0.98
N THR A 31 -20.52 -4.81 -0.91
CA THR A 31 -20.47 -3.97 0.30
C THR A 31 -21.75 -4.06 1.12
N SER A 32 -22.71 -4.90 0.72
CA SER A 32 -23.91 -5.11 1.52
C SER A 32 -23.56 -5.93 2.76
N VAL A 33 -23.23 -5.24 3.83
CA VAL A 33 -23.28 -5.82 5.16
C VAL A 33 -24.77 -6.12 5.43
N PRO A 34 -25.17 -7.36 5.79
CA PRO A 34 -26.55 -7.66 6.14
C PRO A 34 -27.03 -6.70 7.22
N GLU A 35 -28.18 -6.09 7.00
CA GLU A 35 -28.85 -5.32 8.05
C GLU A 35 -29.05 -6.28 9.24
N ASN A 36 -28.71 -5.84 10.45
CA ASN A 36 -28.78 -6.63 11.70
C ASN A 36 -27.69 -7.70 11.92
N LEU A 37 -26.51 -7.60 11.30
CA LEU A 37 -25.39 -8.50 11.59
C LEU A 37 -24.99 -8.51 13.09
N TYR A 38 -25.25 -7.43 13.81
CA TYR A 38 -24.93 -7.23 15.23
C TYR A 38 -26.14 -7.18 16.15
N GLY A 39 -27.33 -7.66 15.70
CA GLY A 39 -28.57 -7.66 16.47
C GLY A 39 -29.47 -6.46 16.18
N GLU A 40 -30.66 -6.43 16.81
CA GLU A 40 -31.63 -5.34 16.62
C GLU A 40 -31.05 -4.00 17.05
N GLU A 41 -31.42 -2.96 16.30
CA GLU A 41 -30.99 -1.56 16.38
C GLU A 41 -30.50 -1.12 17.77
N VAL A 42 -29.20 -1.13 17.97
CA VAL A 42 -28.63 -0.18 18.89
C VAL A 42 -28.68 1.16 18.16
N THR A 43 -29.64 2.02 18.53
CA THR A 43 -29.65 3.42 18.12
C THR A 43 -28.41 4.09 18.70
N VAL A 44 -27.28 3.90 18.04
CA VAL A 44 -26.03 4.56 18.41
C VAL A 44 -26.16 6.00 17.97
N SER A 45 -26.54 6.85 18.91
CA SER A 45 -26.58 8.31 18.71
C SER A 45 -25.16 8.88 18.51
N ASP A 46 -24.15 8.10 18.77
CA ASP A 46 -22.73 8.46 18.61
C ASP A 46 -22.09 7.56 17.56
N THR A 47 -21.95 8.07 16.35
CA THR A 47 -21.26 7.43 15.23
C THR A 47 -19.75 7.72 15.24
N ALA A 48 -19.23 8.33 16.32
CA ALA A 48 -17.79 8.55 16.49
C ALA A 48 -17.08 7.22 16.75
N SER A 49 -16.61 6.58 15.68
CA SER A 49 -15.77 5.39 15.80
C SER A 49 -14.46 5.75 16.50
N ILE A 50 -14.04 4.96 17.49
CA ILE A 50 -12.74 5.06 18.16
C ILE A 50 -11.60 5.06 17.11
N GLY A 51 -11.80 4.38 15.98
CA GLY A 51 -10.83 4.36 14.87
C GLY A 51 -10.57 5.72 14.21
N ASN A 52 -11.45 6.72 14.42
CA ASN A 52 -11.28 8.07 13.90
C ASN A 52 -10.60 9.04 14.86
N ILE A 53 -10.36 8.60 16.11
CA ILE A 53 -9.67 9.43 17.11
C ILE A 53 -8.18 9.44 16.78
N HIS A 54 -7.61 10.65 16.74
CA HIS A 54 -6.16 10.76 16.55
C HIS A 54 -5.42 10.17 17.78
N TRP A 55 -4.36 9.43 17.57
CA TRP A 55 -3.65 8.71 18.64
C TRP A 55 -3.17 9.62 19.78
N ARG A 56 -2.87 10.90 19.51
CA ARG A 56 -2.49 11.89 20.55
C ARG A 56 -3.64 12.28 21.46
N ASP A 57 -4.87 12.23 20.95
CA ASP A 57 -6.06 12.49 21.73
C ASP A 57 -6.47 11.26 22.55
N PHE A 58 -6.08 10.08 22.07
CA PHE A 58 -6.32 8.81 22.73
C PHE A 58 -5.30 8.54 23.85
N PHE A 59 -4.02 8.74 23.59
CA PHE A 59 -2.94 8.59 24.57
C PHE A 59 -2.55 9.96 25.14
N THR A 60 -2.95 10.26 26.36
CA THR A 60 -2.73 11.55 27.01
C THR A 60 -1.42 11.65 27.79
N ASP A 61 -0.71 10.55 27.99
CA ASP A 61 0.58 10.51 28.69
C ASP A 61 1.68 11.13 27.80
N PRO A 62 2.35 12.20 28.24
CA PRO A 62 3.37 12.88 27.45
C PRO A 62 4.64 12.04 27.23
N TYR A 63 4.98 11.13 28.15
CA TYR A 63 6.12 10.22 27.98
C TYR A 63 5.84 9.19 26.88
N LEU A 64 4.63 8.63 26.87
CA LEU A 64 4.20 7.72 25.81
C LEU A 64 4.15 8.42 24.46
N GLN A 65 3.65 9.66 24.40
CA GLN A 65 3.60 10.44 23.18
C GLN A 65 5.00 10.69 22.60
N ASP A 66 5.98 11.04 23.43
CA ASP A 66 7.38 11.25 23.01
C ASP A 66 8.00 9.94 22.46
N LEU A 67 7.72 8.80 23.11
CA LEU A 67 8.17 7.48 22.63
C LEU A 67 7.55 7.13 21.27
N ILE A 68 6.27 7.37 21.09
CA ILE A 68 5.58 7.12 19.81
C ILE A 68 6.18 8.01 18.71
N GLU A 69 6.39 9.30 18.97
CA GLU A 69 6.99 10.23 18.01
C GLU A 69 8.39 9.79 17.58
N LYS A 70 9.23 9.42 18.52
CA LYS A 70 10.58 8.89 18.26
C LYS A 70 10.51 7.60 17.46
N GLY A 71 9.60 6.69 17.83
CA GLY A 71 9.37 5.46 17.10
C GLY A 71 8.97 5.69 15.66
N LEU A 72 7.98 6.55 15.41
CA LEU A 72 7.52 6.90 14.06
C LEU A 72 8.61 7.56 13.21
N ALA A 73 9.46 8.39 13.82
CA ALA A 73 10.53 9.09 13.12
C ALA A 73 11.70 8.18 12.71
N GLN A 74 12.01 7.16 13.52
CA GLN A 74 13.24 6.36 13.37
C GLN A 74 13.00 4.92 12.91
N ASN A 75 11.75 4.46 12.90
CA ASN A 75 11.45 3.07 12.55
C ASN A 75 11.68 2.82 11.05
N THR A 76 12.44 1.77 10.74
CA THR A 76 12.78 1.38 9.37
C THR A 76 11.59 0.86 8.58
N ASP A 77 10.61 0.22 9.23
CA ASP A 77 9.41 -0.29 8.55
C ASP A 77 8.52 0.86 8.09
N VAL A 78 8.41 1.92 8.89
CA VAL A 78 7.72 3.16 8.54
C VAL A 78 8.39 3.85 7.35
N GLN A 79 9.73 3.94 7.35
CA GLN A 79 10.50 4.48 6.24
C GLN A 79 10.33 3.64 4.97
N THR A 80 10.42 2.32 5.11
CA THR A 80 10.22 1.38 3.99
C THR A 80 8.80 1.48 3.42
N ALA A 81 7.77 1.55 4.27
CA ALA A 81 6.40 1.74 3.83
C ALA A 81 6.22 3.07 3.08
N SER A 82 6.87 4.13 3.54
CA SER A 82 6.85 5.44 2.85
C SER A 82 7.51 5.37 1.47
N LEU A 83 8.67 4.71 1.35
CA LEU A 83 9.35 4.51 0.06
C LEU A 83 8.51 3.67 -0.91
N ARG A 84 7.79 2.66 -0.42
CA ARG A 84 6.85 1.87 -1.25
C ARG A 84 5.71 2.71 -1.81
N VAL A 85 5.22 3.69 -1.06
CA VAL A 85 4.22 4.65 -1.57
C VAL A 85 4.82 5.48 -2.70
N GLU A 86 6.06 5.96 -2.56
CA GLU A 86 6.74 6.73 -3.62
C GLU A 86 6.98 5.87 -4.87
N GLU A 87 7.40 4.61 -4.71
CA GLU A 87 7.57 3.66 -5.81
C GLU A 87 6.24 3.42 -6.56
N ALA A 88 5.16 3.15 -5.83
CA ALA A 88 3.84 2.96 -6.42
C ALA A 88 3.33 4.23 -7.14
N LYS A 89 3.61 5.42 -6.58
CA LYS A 89 3.32 6.71 -7.21
C LYS A 89 4.10 6.91 -8.51
N ALA A 90 5.38 6.55 -8.54
CA ALA A 90 6.21 6.59 -9.75
C ALA A 90 5.69 5.61 -10.82
N SER A 91 5.29 4.40 -10.41
CA SER A 91 4.67 3.40 -11.29
C SER A 91 3.35 3.90 -11.89
N LEU A 92 2.51 4.56 -11.07
CA LEU A 92 1.28 5.20 -11.54
C LEU A 92 1.58 6.33 -12.55
N LEU A 93 2.62 7.13 -12.30
CA LEU A 93 3.05 8.18 -13.24
C LEU A 93 3.50 7.55 -14.55
N SER A 94 4.29 6.49 -14.52
CA SER A 94 4.71 5.75 -15.72
C SER A 94 3.51 5.24 -16.52
N ALA A 95 2.51 4.65 -15.85
CA ALA A 95 1.28 4.18 -16.49
C ALA A 95 0.44 5.34 -17.08
N LYS A 96 0.50 6.54 -16.52
CA LYS A 96 -0.13 7.75 -17.08
C LYS A 96 0.63 8.24 -18.31
N LEU A 97 1.96 8.23 -18.27
CA LEU A 97 2.82 8.69 -19.38
C LEU A 97 2.79 7.74 -20.57
N ALA A 98 2.43 6.46 -20.38
CA ALA A 98 2.27 5.48 -21.46
C ALA A 98 1.18 5.88 -22.51
N PHE A 99 0.32 6.84 -22.20
CA PHE A 99 -0.63 7.41 -23.18
C PHE A 99 0.00 8.45 -24.11
N LEU A 100 1.21 8.91 -23.83
CA LEU A 100 1.91 9.88 -24.64
C LEU A 100 2.80 9.18 -25.67
N PRO A 101 3.09 9.80 -26.82
CA PRO A 101 4.06 9.29 -27.77
C PRO A 101 5.46 9.28 -27.13
N SER A 102 6.22 8.22 -27.39
CA SER A 102 7.63 8.09 -27.01
C SER A 102 8.53 8.48 -28.19
N PHE A 103 9.62 9.16 -27.88
CA PHE A 103 10.64 9.56 -28.84
C PHE A 103 11.96 8.90 -28.44
N ALA A 104 12.63 8.27 -29.39
CA ALA A 104 13.95 7.71 -29.19
C ALA A 104 14.94 8.27 -30.21
N LEU A 105 16.12 8.63 -29.72
CA LEU A 105 17.27 9.04 -30.49
C LEU A 105 18.34 7.97 -30.32
N SER A 106 18.74 7.31 -31.42
CA SER A 106 19.66 6.18 -31.37
C SER A 106 20.87 6.43 -32.29
N PRO A 107 21.85 7.28 -31.90
CA PRO A 107 23.03 7.53 -32.71
C PRO A 107 23.80 6.22 -32.92
N GLN A 108 24.18 5.98 -34.17
CA GLN A 108 24.97 4.82 -34.58
C GLN A 108 26.18 5.29 -35.39
N GLY A 109 27.34 4.71 -35.11
CA GLY A 109 28.55 4.93 -35.88
C GLY A 109 29.14 3.58 -36.30
N GLY A 110 29.59 3.49 -37.55
CA GLY A 110 30.28 2.33 -38.08
C GLY A 110 31.57 2.72 -38.82
N ILE A 111 32.60 1.91 -38.67
CA ILE A 111 33.85 1.99 -39.44
C ILE A 111 33.88 0.71 -40.28
N ASN A 112 33.92 0.86 -41.59
CA ASN A 112 34.08 -0.28 -42.48
C ASN A 112 35.45 -0.18 -43.18
N THR A 113 36.29 -1.19 -43.04
CA THR A 113 37.63 -1.28 -43.62
C THR A 113 37.67 -2.50 -44.53
N VAL A 114 37.90 -2.29 -45.82
CA VAL A 114 38.14 -3.36 -46.77
C VAL A 114 39.63 -3.34 -47.11
N GLU A 115 40.26 -4.52 -47.18
CA GLU A 115 41.68 -4.67 -47.45
C GLU A 115 42.05 -3.94 -48.76
N GLY A 116 43.04 -3.04 -48.65
CA GLY A 116 43.45 -2.18 -49.78
C GLY A 116 42.70 -0.90 -50.00
N SER A 117 41.64 -0.60 -49.19
CA SER A 117 40.82 0.63 -49.30
C SER A 117 40.95 1.51 -48.05
N LYS A 118 40.68 2.81 -48.20
CA LYS A 118 40.62 3.73 -47.08
C LYS A 118 39.38 3.38 -46.21
N ALA A 119 39.52 3.43 -44.87
CA ALA A 119 38.41 3.26 -43.97
C ALA A 119 37.28 4.20 -44.25
N SER A 120 36.07 3.64 -44.38
CA SER A 120 34.83 4.43 -44.54
C SER A 120 34.14 4.59 -43.18
N HIS A 121 33.82 5.81 -42.83
CA HIS A 121 33.08 6.17 -41.60
C HIS A 121 31.64 6.46 -41.95
N THR A 122 30.71 5.81 -41.28
CA THR A 122 29.28 6.03 -41.42
C THR A 122 28.71 6.50 -40.10
N TYR A 123 27.98 7.61 -40.10
CA TYR A 123 27.25 8.12 -38.94
C TYR A 123 25.78 8.21 -39.29
N THR A 124 24.94 7.61 -38.46
CA THR A 124 23.49 7.65 -38.63
C THR A 124 22.86 8.16 -37.34
N LEU A 125 21.92 9.08 -37.47
CA LEU A 125 21.21 9.68 -36.32
C LEU A 125 19.70 9.48 -36.52
N PRO A 126 19.17 8.26 -36.34
CA PRO A 126 17.75 8.02 -36.49
C PRO A 126 16.98 8.58 -35.29
N VAL A 127 15.91 9.32 -35.59
CA VAL A 127 14.89 9.73 -34.63
C VAL A 127 13.64 8.89 -34.91
N THR A 128 13.17 8.16 -33.89
CA THR A 128 11.93 7.38 -34.00
C THR A 128 10.90 7.94 -33.04
N ALA A 129 9.65 8.03 -33.49
CA ALA A 129 8.49 8.33 -32.67
C ALA A 129 7.55 7.13 -32.71
N SER A 130 7.09 6.66 -31.54
CA SER A 130 6.10 5.60 -31.45
C SER A 130 4.98 5.98 -30.50
N TRP A 131 3.75 5.63 -30.87
CA TRP A 131 2.57 5.90 -30.10
C TRP A 131 1.63 4.71 -30.11
N GLU A 132 1.21 4.24 -28.93
CA GLU A 132 0.27 3.14 -28.76
C GLU A 132 -1.14 3.71 -28.55
N LEU A 133 -2.05 3.44 -29.49
CA LEU A 133 -3.45 3.80 -29.36
C LEU A 133 -4.19 2.74 -28.53
N ASP A 134 -4.86 3.17 -27.47
CA ASP A 134 -5.55 2.27 -26.52
C ASP A 134 -6.96 1.89 -27.01
N ILE A 135 -7.05 1.15 -28.12
CA ILE A 135 -8.32 0.72 -28.71
C ILE A 135 -9.05 -0.28 -27.82
N PHE A 136 -8.32 -1.22 -27.24
CA PHE A 136 -8.87 -2.33 -26.42
C PHE A 136 -8.77 -2.10 -24.90
N GLY A 137 -8.36 -0.92 -24.46
CA GLY A 137 -8.33 -0.57 -23.04
C GLY A 137 -7.14 -1.13 -22.25
N LYS A 138 -6.08 -1.64 -22.90
CA LYS A 138 -4.86 -2.14 -22.26
C LYS A 138 -4.23 -1.10 -21.35
N LEU A 139 -3.97 0.11 -21.87
CA LEU A 139 -3.34 1.21 -21.13
C LEU A 139 -4.27 1.74 -20.03
N ARG A 140 -5.59 1.82 -20.30
CA ARG A 140 -6.59 2.22 -19.28
C ARG A 140 -6.61 1.26 -18.11
N ASN A 141 -6.58 -0.05 -18.38
CA ASN A 141 -6.57 -1.07 -17.33
C ASN A 141 -5.24 -1.07 -16.57
N ALA A 142 -4.10 -0.92 -17.24
CA ALA A 142 -2.79 -0.78 -16.61
C ALA A 142 -2.74 0.44 -15.66
N LYS A 143 -3.29 1.59 -16.09
CA LYS A 143 -3.41 2.79 -15.24
C LYS A 143 -4.34 2.55 -14.03
N ARG A 144 -5.47 1.84 -14.20
CA ARG A 144 -6.37 1.49 -13.09
C ARG A 144 -5.66 0.58 -12.09
N GLN A 145 -4.96 -0.44 -12.58
CA GLN A 145 -4.16 -1.34 -11.75
C GLN A 145 -3.11 -0.57 -10.95
N ALA A 146 -2.32 0.29 -11.61
CA ALA A 146 -1.30 1.10 -10.95
C ALA A 146 -1.92 2.07 -9.92
N LYS A 147 -3.12 2.63 -10.19
CA LYS A 147 -3.85 3.46 -9.21
C LYS A 147 -4.27 2.66 -7.99
N SER A 148 -4.80 1.44 -8.18
CA SER A 148 -5.19 0.57 -7.06
C SER A 148 -3.97 0.14 -6.23
N ALA A 149 -2.84 -0.16 -6.87
CA ALA A 149 -1.59 -0.48 -6.19
C ALA A 149 -1.05 0.72 -5.38
N TYR A 150 -1.19 1.95 -5.90
CA TYR A 150 -0.83 3.16 -5.17
C TYR A 150 -1.72 3.33 -3.92
N LEU A 151 -3.05 3.23 -4.03
CA LEU A 151 -3.96 3.31 -2.89
C LEU A 151 -3.67 2.20 -1.86
N GLN A 152 -3.45 0.97 -2.31
CA GLN A 152 -3.04 -0.14 -1.44
C GLN A 152 -1.76 0.16 -0.66
N SER A 153 -0.78 0.83 -1.28
CA SER A 153 0.46 1.20 -0.60
C SER A 153 0.25 2.28 0.46
N GLU A 154 -0.69 3.22 0.25
CA GLU A 154 -1.08 4.22 1.24
C GLU A 154 -1.77 3.57 2.44
N ASP A 155 -2.73 2.66 2.20
CA ASP A 155 -3.42 1.91 3.25
C ASP A 155 -2.44 1.02 4.05
N TYR A 156 -1.50 0.37 3.36
CA TYR A 156 -0.45 -0.43 4.00
C TYR A 156 0.44 0.44 4.89
N LYS A 157 0.86 1.61 4.43
CA LYS A 157 1.61 2.57 5.25
C LYS A 157 0.83 2.94 6.51
N GLN A 158 -0.47 3.23 6.38
CA GLN A 158 -1.33 3.54 7.53
C GLN A 158 -1.41 2.37 8.51
N ALA A 159 -1.51 1.13 8.02
CA ALA A 159 -1.50 -0.06 8.86
C ALA A 159 -0.19 -0.23 9.62
N VAL A 160 0.97 0.03 8.98
CA VAL A 160 2.29 -0.02 9.63
C VAL A 160 2.38 1.05 10.74
N TYR A 161 1.90 2.26 10.50
CA TYR A 161 1.85 3.33 11.51
C TYR A 161 1.02 2.90 12.73
N SER A 162 -0.21 2.43 12.49
CA SER A 162 -1.12 2.02 13.56
C SER A 162 -0.56 0.85 14.36
N SER A 163 0.05 -0.12 13.68
CA SER A 163 0.68 -1.27 14.34
C SER A 163 1.86 -0.85 15.22
N LEU A 164 2.71 0.05 14.75
CA LEU A 164 3.84 0.55 15.53
C LEU A 164 3.38 1.30 16.78
N ILE A 165 2.39 2.19 16.64
CA ILE A 165 1.81 2.93 17.77
C ILE A 165 1.25 1.95 18.83
N ALA A 166 0.48 0.96 18.38
CA ALA A 166 -0.09 -0.05 19.28
C ALA A 166 1.00 -0.86 20.00
N ASN A 167 2.06 -1.25 19.28
CA ASN A 167 3.17 -2.01 19.89
C ASN A 167 3.94 -1.18 20.92
N ILE A 168 4.22 0.11 20.64
CA ILE A 168 4.88 1.00 21.61
C ILE A 168 4.00 1.18 22.83
N ALA A 169 2.71 1.46 22.66
CA ALA A 169 1.78 1.65 23.77
C ALA A 169 1.65 0.38 24.63
N ASN A 170 1.48 -0.77 24.00
CA ASN A 170 1.41 -2.05 24.72
C ASN A 170 2.68 -2.33 25.53
N THR A 171 3.84 -2.09 24.94
CA THR A 171 5.14 -2.29 25.62
C THR A 171 5.30 -1.32 26.79
N TYR A 172 4.92 -0.06 26.60
CA TYR A 172 4.97 0.96 27.65
C TYR A 172 4.09 0.60 28.85
N TYR A 173 2.83 0.26 28.64
CA TYR A 173 1.94 -0.14 29.72
C TYR A 173 2.32 -1.47 30.36
N THR A 174 2.92 -2.38 29.59
CA THR A 174 3.49 -3.63 30.15
C THR A 174 4.65 -3.31 31.09
N LEU A 175 5.52 -2.38 30.72
CA LEU A 175 6.62 -1.93 31.59
C LEU A 175 6.10 -1.32 32.88
N LEU A 176 5.13 -0.41 32.80
CA LEU A 176 4.52 0.20 34.00
C LEU A 176 3.88 -0.87 34.91
N MET A 177 3.20 -1.86 34.34
CA MET A 177 2.63 -2.99 35.08
C MET A 177 3.72 -3.79 35.82
N LEU A 178 4.85 -4.06 35.16
CA LEU A 178 5.96 -4.82 35.77
C LEU A 178 6.67 -4.01 36.83
N ASP A 179 6.80 -2.70 36.70
CA ASP A 179 7.37 -1.82 37.73
C ASP A 179 6.50 -1.82 38.99
N GLU A 180 5.18 -1.71 38.83
CA GLU A 180 4.23 -1.78 39.94
C GLU A 180 4.25 -3.17 40.61
N GLN A 181 4.30 -4.24 39.83
CA GLN A 181 4.39 -5.58 40.35
C GLN A 181 5.69 -5.80 41.18
N LEU A 182 6.79 -5.23 40.72
CA LEU A 182 8.06 -5.28 41.43
C LEU A 182 7.97 -4.54 42.77
N GLU A 183 7.34 -3.37 42.80
CA GLU A 183 7.15 -2.59 44.04
C GLU A 183 6.27 -3.35 45.05
N ILE A 184 5.14 -3.90 44.61
CA ILE A 184 4.28 -4.74 45.46
C ILE A 184 5.05 -5.96 45.97
N SER A 185 5.88 -6.60 45.16
CA SER A 185 6.67 -7.75 45.58
C SER A 185 7.70 -7.38 46.64
N ARG A 186 8.34 -6.22 46.52
CA ARG A 186 9.28 -5.69 47.54
C ARG A 186 8.58 -5.42 48.85
N GLN A 187 7.47 -4.70 48.83
CA GLN A 187 6.68 -4.39 50.03
C GLN A 187 6.20 -5.65 50.73
N THR A 188 5.76 -6.66 49.95
CA THR A 188 5.35 -7.97 50.49
C THR A 188 6.51 -8.66 51.17
N ALA A 189 7.70 -8.68 50.55
CA ALA A 189 8.89 -9.31 51.18
C ALA A 189 9.29 -8.60 52.46
N ASP A 190 9.24 -7.26 52.52
CA ASP A 190 9.54 -6.49 53.74
C ASP A 190 8.52 -6.78 54.86
N THR A 191 7.21 -6.84 54.53
CA THR A 191 6.16 -7.22 55.49
C THR A 191 6.35 -8.62 56.05
N TRP A 192 6.73 -9.59 55.23
CA TRP A 192 7.04 -10.94 55.68
C TRP A 192 8.25 -10.97 56.61
N LYS A 193 9.28 -10.20 56.30
CA LYS A 193 10.47 -10.10 57.17
C LYS A 193 10.11 -9.55 58.53
N GLU A 194 9.35 -8.46 58.59
CA GLU A 194 8.86 -7.89 59.87
C GLU A 194 7.98 -8.88 60.66
N THR A 195 7.14 -9.66 59.95
CA THR A 195 6.29 -10.67 60.54
C THR A 195 7.12 -11.79 61.19
N VAL A 196 8.16 -12.25 60.49
CA VAL A 196 9.09 -13.28 61.02
C VAL A 196 9.84 -12.76 62.24
N GLU A 197 10.40 -11.55 62.18
CA GLU A 197 11.11 -10.94 63.31
C GLU A 197 10.19 -10.78 64.53
N SER A 198 8.97 -10.28 64.30
CA SER A 198 7.98 -10.14 65.39
C SER A 198 7.57 -11.48 66.01
N THR A 199 7.40 -12.51 65.20
CA THR A 199 7.03 -13.88 65.69
C THR A 199 8.18 -14.48 66.43
N GLN A 200 9.42 -14.29 66.04
CA GLN A 200 10.60 -14.76 66.71
C GLN A 200 10.78 -14.10 68.04
N ALA A 201 10.56 -12.78 68.17
CA ALA A 201 10.61 -12.03 69.41
C ALA A 201 9.49 -12.45 70.46
N LEU A 202 8.40 -13.05 69.95
CA LEU A 202 7.36 -13.59 70.86
C LEU A 202 7.64 -15.04 71.39
N MET A 203 8.59 -15.70 70.72
CA MET A 203 8.98 -17.07 71.08
C MET A 203 10.19 -17.13 72.06
N ASP A 204 10.96 -16.07 72.19
CA ASP A 204 12.05 -15.87 73.11
C ASP A 204 11.51 -15.24 74.42
#